data_17eb470103e7614d93115348efe91fd7
#
_entry.id   17eb470103e7614d93115348efe91fd7
#
_cell.length_a   1.000
_cell.length_b   1.000
_cell.length_c   1.000
_cell.angle_alpha   90.00
_cell.angle_beta   90.00
_cell.angle_gamma   90.00
#
_symmetry.space_group_name_H-M   'P 1'
#
loop_
_entity.id
_entity.type
_entity.pdbx_description
1 polymer ?
#
loop_
_entity_poly.entity_id
_entity_poly.type
_entity_poly.pdbx_seq_one_letter_code
_entity_poly.pdbx_strand_id
1 'polypeptide(L)'
;MMETVSIQQPWAWLILNHGKDVENRSRWHYKHRGRVRIHAGQRRDDDTSRFKAQRDYIASLGIEIPANLPTGAIVGEATITGTVTESDSPWFEGPTGITLA
;
A
#
# COMPACT_ATOMS: atom_id res chain seq x y z
N MET A 1 -4.66 17.47 13.64
CA MET A 1 -4.96 17.29 12.19
C MET A 1 -4.41 15.95 11.74
N MET A 2 -5.21 15.17 11.02
CA MET A 2 -4.80 13.87 10.52
C MET A 2 -3.96 14.04 9.25
N GLU A 3 -2.82 13.39 9.19
CA GLU A 3 -1.99 13.39 8.00
C GLU A 3 -2.61 12.57 6.88
N THR A 4 -2.21 12.88 5.65
CA THR A 4 -2.65 12.16 4.46
C THR A 4 -1.43 11.56 3.75
N VAL A 5 -1.54 10.29 3.38
CA VAL A 5 -0.51 9.59 2.62
C VAL A 5 -1.08 9.22 1.27
N SER A 6 -0.34 9.53 0.20
CA SER A 6 -0.73 9.14 -1.15
C SER A 6 -0.16 7.78 -1.49
N ILE A 7 -1.03 6.87 -1.90
CA ILE A 7 -0.67 5.51 -2.28
C ILE A 7 -1.40 5.19 -3.58
N GLN A 8 -0.69 4.72 -4.58
CA GLN A 8 -1.31 4.38 -5.87
C GLN A 8 -2.16 3.12 -5.77
N GLN A 9 -3.22 3.07 -6.56
CA GLN A 9 -3.99 1.85 -6.73
C GLN A 9 -3.19 0.85 -7.58
N PRO A 10 -3.32 -0.43 -7.37
CA PRO A 10 -4.29 -1.09 -6.48
C PRO A 10 -3.83 -1.22 -5.02
N TRP A 11 -2.65 -0.66 -4.68
CA TRP A 11 -2.06 -0.85 -3.36
C TRP A 11 -2.93 -0.28 -2.24
N ALA A 12 -3.52 0.90 -2.45
CA ALA A 12 -4.40 1.51 -1.46
C ALA A 12 -5.61 0.59 -1.16
N TRP A 13 -6.21 0.03 -2.18
CA TRP A 13 -7.33 -0.89 -2.03
C TRP A 13 -6.93 -2.17 -1.30
N LEU A 14 -5.75 -2.71 -1.62
CA LEU A 14 -5.24 -3.91 -0.96
C LEU A 14 -4.95 -3.66 0.52
N ILE A 15 -4.43 -2.49 0.86
CA ILE A 15 -4.20 -2.10 2.25
C ILE A 15 -5.52 -2.02 3.01
N LEU A 16 -6.51 -1.38 2.43
CA LEU A 16 -7.76 -1.10 3.11
C LEU A 16 -8.69 -2.31 3.19
N ASN A 17 -8.59 -3.25 2.25
CA ASN A 17 -9.57 -4.33 2.13
C ASN A 17 -9.00 -5.74 2.24
N HIS A 18 -7.70 -5.93 2.06
CA HIS A 18 -7.13 -7.27 1.96
C HIS A 18 -5.89 -7.49 2.82
N GLY A 19 -5.71 -6.68 3.84
CA GLY A 19 -4.68 -6.94 4.85
C GLY A 19 -3.25 -6.72 4.37
N LYS A 20 -3.05 -5.95 3.30
CA LYS A 20 -1.70 -5.56 2.92
C LYS A 20 -1.14 -4.67 4.02
N ASP A 21 -0.14 -5.16 4.73
CA ASP A 21 0.36 -4.53 5.96
C ASP A 21 1.67 -3.78 5.77
N VAL A 22 2.17 -3.71 4.55
CA VAL A 22 3.39 -2.97 4.23
C VAL A 22 3.19 -2.20 2.93
N GLU A 23 3.50 -0.92 2.96
CA GLU A 23 3.61 -0.09 1.76
C GLU A 23 5.09 0.09 1.43
N ASN A 24 5.52 -0.42 0.29
CA ASN A 24 6.93 -0.41 -0.11
C ASN A 24 7.34 0.96 -0.64
N ARG A 25 8.53 1.39 -0.28
CA ARG A 25 9.11 2.66 -0.70
C ARG A 25 10.55 2.47 -1.11
N SER A 26 10.97 3.19 -2.13
CA SER A 26 12.35 3.17 -2.59
C SER A 26 13.26 4.03 -1.71
N ARG A 27 12.70 5.04 -1.05
CA ARG A 27 13.35 5.84 -0.05
C ARG A 27 12.54 5.82 1.18
N TRP A 28 13.24 5.99 2.29
CA TRP A 28 12.58 6.12 3.45
C TRP A 28 12.57 7.45 3.96
N HIS A 29 11.72 7.83 4.67
CA HIS A 29 11.62 8.54 5.88
C HIS A 29 10.21 8.96 6.13
N TYR A 30 9.35 8.01 6.47
CA TYR A 30 8.05 8.40 6.96
C TYR A 30 8.08 8.34 8.47
N LYS A 31 8.16 9.53 9.11
CA LYS A 31 8.31 9.61 10.55
C LYS A 31 6.99 9.56 11.30
N HIS A 32 5.88 9.87 10.61
CA HIS A 32 4.59 9.88 11.26
C HIS A 32 4.20 8.48 11.73
N ARG A 33 3.59 8.42 12.91
CA ARG A 33 2.99 7.20 13.45
C ARG A 33 1.56 7.53 13.84
N GLY A 34 0.67 6.55 13.74
CA GLY A 34 -0.72 6.72 14.09
C GLY A 34 -1.63 6.81 12.87
N ARG A 35 -2.82 7.34 13.07
CA ARG A 35 -3.88 7.32 12.07
C ARG A 35 -3.61 8.30 10.94
N VAL A 36 -3.82 7.84 9.70
CA VAL A 36 -3.66 8.65 8.49
C VAL A 36 -4.83 8.42 7.56
N ARG A 37 -5.12 9.45 6.74
CA ARG A 37 -5.99 9.27 5.58
C ARG A 37 -5.16 8.71 4.44
N ILE A 38 -5.76 7.81 3.69
CA ILE A 38 -5.16 7.25 2.48
C ILE A 38 -5.77 7.94 1.28
N HIS A 39 -4.93 8.64 0.53
CA HIS A 39 -5.29 9.26 -0.74
C HIS A 39 -4.82 8.35 -1.86
N ALA A 40 -5.73 7.90 -2.72
CA ALA A 40 -5.36 7.12 -3.88
C ALA A 40 -4.79 8.07 -4.94
N GLY A 41 -3.56 7.84 -5.36
CA GLY A 41 -2.95 8.65 -6.42
C GLY A 41 -3.70 8.49 -7.74
N GLN A 42 -3.44 9.39 -8.69
CA GLN A 42 -4.18 9.38 -9.95
C GLN A 42 -3.78 8.25 -10.88
N ARG A 43 -2.58 7.74 -10.76
CA ARG A 43 -2.10 6.63 -11.59
C ARG A 43 -2.33 5.32 -10.89
N ARG A 44 -2.59 4.29 -11.69
CA ARG A 44 -2.58 2.91 -11.20
C ARG A 44 -1.19 2.33 -11.40
N ASP A 45 -0.85 1.35 -10.57
CA ASP A 45 0.47 0.72 -10.56
C ASP A 45 0.42 -0.72 -11.08
N ASP A 46 -0.66 -1.11 -11.77
CA ASP A 46 -0.91 -2.51 -12.15
C ASP A 46 0.01 -3.01 -13.28
N ASP A 47 0.61 -2.11 -14.04
CA ASP A 47 1.44 -2.47 -15.18
C ASP A 47 2.93 -2.32 -14.92
N THR A 48 3.31 -2.09 -13.66
CA THR A 48 4.70 -1.88 -13.28
C THR A 48 5.38 -3.18 -12.89
N SER A 49 6.70 -3.17 -12.86
CA SER A 49 7.48 -4.31 -12.38
C SER A 49 7.19 -4.61 -10.90
N ARG A 50 6.89 -3.58 -10.13
CA ARG A 50 6.53 -3.74 -8.71
C ARG A 50 5.25 -4.56 -8.56
N PHE A 51 4.24 -4.28 -9.36
CA PHE A 51 3.00 -5.04 -9.33
C PHE A 51 3.24 -6.48 -9.80
N LYS A 52 4.00 -6.64 -10.88
CA LYS A 52 4.28 -7.98 -11.42
C LYS A 52 4.98 -8.87 -10.39
N ALA A 53 5.82 -8.30 -9.55
CA ALA A 53 6.51 -9.04 -8.50
C ALA A 53 5.54 -9.62 -7.46
N GLN A 54 4.38 -9.00 -7.26
CA GLN A 54 3.40 -9.47 -6.26
C GLN A 54 2.13 -10.08 -6.87
N ARG A 55 2.01 -10.04 -8.18
CA ARG A 55 0.80 -10.48 -8.88
C ARG A 55 0.40 -11.91 -8.52
N ASP A 56 1.36 -12.83 -8.52
CA ASP A 56 1.07 -14.22 -8.25
C ASP A 56 0.65 -14.44 -6.80
N TYR A 57 1.27 -13.72 -5.88
CA TYR A 57 0.87 -13.77 -4.48
C TYR A 57 -0.56 -13.28 -4.30
N ILE A 58 -0.90 -12.15 -4.91
CA ILE A 58 -2.26 -11.60 -4.85
C ILE A 58 -3.27 -12.62 -5.39
N ALA A 59 -2.97 -13.21 -6.53
CA ALA A 59 -3.84 -14.22 -7.13
C ALA A 59 -3.98 -15.46 -6.24
N SER A 60 -2.90 -15.85 -5.55
CA SER A 60 -2.93 -17.01 -4.64
C SER A 60 -3.87 -16.80 -3.46
N LEU A 61 -4.16 -15.56 -3.11
CA LEU A 61 -5.11 -15.22 -2.04
C LEU A 61 -6.57 -15.19 -2.53
N GLY A 62 -6.81 -15.47 -3.82
CA GLY A 62 -8.14 -15.40 -4.39
C GLY A 62 -8.64 -14.00 -4.61
N ILE A 63 -7.75 -13.02 -4.65
CA ILE A 63 -8.12 -11.62 -4.80
C ILE A 63 -8.23 -11.26 -6.28
N GLU A 64 -9.39 -10.73 -6.68
CA GLU A 64 -9.60 -10.13 -7.99
C GLU A 64 -9.62 -8.62 -7.83
N ILE A 65 -8.67 -7.94 -8.47
CA ILE A 65 -8.55 -6.50 -8.36
C ILE A 65 -9.59 -5.84 -9.28
N PRO A 66 -10.48 -4.98 -8.74
CA PRO A 66 -11.46 -4.31 -9.58
C PRO A 66 -10.82 -3.45 -10.67
N ALA A 67 -11.44 -3.45 -11.84
CA ALA A 67 -11.00 -2.58 -12.93
C ALA A 67 -11.24 -1.11 -12.60
N ASN A 68 -12.30 -0.81 -11.85
CA ASN A 68 -12.71 0.55 -11.53
C ASN A 68 -12.43 0.85 -10.06
N LEU A 69 -11.22 1.27 -9.77
CA LEU A 69 -10.87 1.74 -8.43
C LEU A 69 -10.83 3.26 -8.41
N PRO A 70 -11.30 3.90 -7.33
CA PRO A 70 -11.22 5.35 -7.24
C PRO A 70 -9.77 5.81 -7.22
N THR A 71 -9.50 6.89 -7.93
CA THR A 71 -8.19 7.53 -7.97
C THR A 71 -8.36 9.03 -7.75
N GLY A 72 -7.29 9.69 -7.31
CA GLY A 72 -7.33 11.13 -7.07
C GLY A 72 -8.24 11.53 -5.92
N ALA A 73 -8.45 10.66 -4.95
CA ALA A 73 -9.41 10.90 -3.88
C ALA A 73 -8.97 10.22 -2.58
N ILE A 74 -9.49 10.70 -1.47
CA ILE A 74 -9.36 10.01 -0.17
C ILE A 74 -10.23 8.77 -0.22
N VAL A 75 -9.66 7.61 0.06
CA VAL A 75 -10.37 6.33 -0.06
C VAL A 75 -10.51 5.60 1.28
N GLY A 76 -9.88 6.07 2.33
CA GLY A 76 -10.01 5.45 3.64
C GLY A 76 -8.98 5.94 4.62
N GLU A 77 -8.85 5.22 5.71
CA GLU A 77 -7.90 5.52 6.79
C GLU A 77 -7.19 4.24 7.19
N ALA A 78 -5.97 4.40 7.69
CA ALA A 78 -5.19 3.30 8.22
C ALA A 78 -4.29 3.83 9.34
N THR A 79 -3.67 2.92 10.07
CA THR A 79 -2.74 3.29 11.15
C THR A 79 -1.33 2.92 10.72
N ILE A 80 -0.43 3.89 10.72
CA ILE A 80 0.98 3.64 10.50
C ILE A 80 1.62 3.23 11.83
N THR A 81 2.22 2.04 11.85
CA THR A 81 2.80 1.47 13.05
C THR A 81 4.32 1.59 13.08
N GLY A 82 4.96 1.76 11.92
CA GLY A 82 6.41 1.87 11.88
C GLY A 82 6.96 1.87 10.48
N THR A 83 8.27 1.68 10.40
CA THR A 83 8.99 1.48 9.15
C THR A 83 9.97 0.35 9.31
N VAL A 84 10.25 -0.36 8.23
CA VAL A 84 11.14 -1.52 8.25
C VAL A 84 12.06 -1.51 7.04
N THR A 85 13.23 -2.09 7.19
CA THR A 85 14.13 -2.38 6.08
C THR A 85 14.24 -3.89 5.83
N GLU A 86 13.63 -4.68 6.71
CA GLU A 86 13.50 -6.12 6.59
C GLU A 86 12.14 -6.52 7.14
N SER A 87 11.50 -7.52 6.58
CA SER A 87 10.20 -7.99 7.06
C SER A 87 9.91 -9.38 6.53
N ASP A 88 9.23 -10.18 7.35
CA ASP A 88 8.70 -11.49 6.94
C ASP A 88 7.35 -11.38 6.26
N SER A 89 6.78 -10.17 6.19
CA SER A 89 5.51 -9.98 5.50
C SER A 89 5.64 -10.34 4.04
N PRO A 90 4.72 -11.16 3.49
CA PRO A 90 4.74 -11.46 2.06
C PRO A 90 4.49 -10.24 1.19
N TRP A 91 4.02 -9.15 1.76
CA TRP A 91 3.81 -7.89 1.06
C TRP A 91 5.06 -7.02 1.00
N PHE A 92 6.11 -7.39 1.73
CA PHE A 92 7.33 -6.58 1.74
C PHE A 92 8.18 -6.88 0.52
N GLU A 93 8.54 -5.82 -0.20
CA GLU A 93 9.46 -5.88 -1.33
C GLU A 93 10.72 -5.06 -1.06
N GLY A 94 10.58 -4.03 -0.26
CA GLY A 94 11.69 -3.14 0.04
C GLY A 94 11.99 -2.13 -1.07
N PRO A 95 13.13 -1.45 -0.94
CA PRO A 95 14.12 -1.59 0.12
C PRO A 95 13.64 -1.15 1.50
N THR A 96 12.62 -0.31 1.57
CA THR A 96 11.99 0.07 2.83
C THR A 96 10.49 -0.16 2.78
N GLY A 97 9.85 -0.27 3.93
CA GLY A 97 8.42 -0.42 4.02
C GLY A 97 7.83 0.40 5.15
N ILE A 98 6.65 0.96 4.91
CA ILE A 98 5.82 1.57 5.94
C ILE A 98 4.87 0.48 6.42
N THR A 99 4.86 0.19 7.71
CA THR A 99 3.98 -0.84 8.26
C THR A 99 2.66 -0.24 8.70
N LEU A 100 1.57 -0.97 8.42
CA LEU A 100 0.21 -0.48 8.61
C LEU A 100 -0.65 -1.54 9.31
N ALA A 101 -1.61 -1.03 10.01
CA ALA A 101 -2.64 -1.86 10.63
C ALA A 101 -4.05 -1.30 10.36
#